data_e33508ae5e38795fde10792bf0034943
#
_entry.id   e33508ae5e38795fde10792bf0034943
#
_cell.length_a   1.000
_cell.length_b   1.000
_cell.length_c   1.000
_cell.angle_alpha   90.00
_cell.angle_beta   90.00
_cell.angle_gamma   90.00
#
_symmetry.space_group_name_H-M   'P 1'
#
loop_
_entity.id
_entity.type
_entity.pdbx_description
1 polymer ?
#
loop_
_entity_poly.entity_id
_entity_poly.type
_entity_poly.pdbx_seq_one_letter_code
_entity_poly.pdbx_strand_id
1 'polypeptide(L)'
;MSVLACLAAFGLAAGVASAQEQVKDQQAYEYVVRAITLALTVKDSRGRYVNNLQEKDFTLFENNKKKPITYFSHDFGSPLSLTVLLDVSGSMGLDNKLADCKAALKNLATKLLRPRDEIALLIFADGEVEVAARHTTDKSEFLRVLDATEAYGQTALNDAVGVSPEFATRAKNEKRALLLMTDGIENDSESTPEQALEIAKRVDVPIYVIGYKIPLSEQMLKGQKRASGLTAAGIVTTLDKFATATGGKAWFLNEPTALDKVVEEIKVEQSHQYMIGYTSYQDTAELYRWIRVTTPNYKHKVRTRQGY
;
A
#
# COMPACT_ATOMS: atom_id res chain seq x y z
N MET A 1 53.30 32.36 -83.18
CA MET A 1 53.21 33.81 -82.94
C MET A 1 52.39 34.07 -81.73
N SER A 2 53.08 34.61 -80.72
CA SER A 2 52.62 35.66 -79.75
C SER A 2 51.60 35.22 -78.70
N VAL A 3 51.62 35.54 -77.49
CA VAL A 3 52.56 36.31 -76.62
C VAL A 3 52.12 35.92 -75.17
N LEU A 4 53.11 35.85 -74.30
CA LEU A 4 53.00 35.80 -72.84
C LEU A 4 52.16 36.91 -72.26
N ALA A 5 51.42 36.58 -71.21
CA ALA A 5 51.22 37.49 -70.10
C ALA A 5 51.06 36.72 -68.73
N CYS A 6 52.09 36.86 -67.89
CA CYS A 6 52.03 36.54 -66.50
C CYS A 6 51.20 37.57 -65.75
N LEU A 7 50.34 37.15 -64.90
CA LEU A 7 49.82 37.96 -63.82
C LEU A 7 49.79 37.13 -62.53
N ALA A 8 50.65 37.55 -61.63
CA ALA A 8 50.68 37.06 -60.26
C ALA A 8 49.46 37.63 -59.47
N ALA A 9 48.70 36.81 -58.89
CA ALA A 9 47.68 37.22 -57.90
C ALA A 9 48.00 36.65 -56.52
N PHE A 10 48.38 37.58 -55.63
CA PHE A 10 48.48 37.32 -54.20
C PHE A 10 47.14 36.92 -53.63
N GLY A 11 46.97 35.67 -53.21
CA GLY A 11 45.81 35.28 -52.50
C GLY A 11 46.01 35.42 -50.99
N LEU A 12 45.31 36.34 -50.37
CA LEU A 12 45.14 36.41 -48.93
C LEU A 12 44.34 35.14 -48.46
N ALA A 13 45.01 34.32 -47.68
CA ALA A 13 44.32 33.26 -46.91
C ALA A 13 43.67 33.92 -45.70
N ALA A 14 42.36 34.20 -45.80
CA ALA A 14 41.54 34.53 -44.64
C ALA A 14 41.23 33.23 -43.88
N GLY A 15 41.84 33.03 -42.72
CA GLY A 15 41.54 31.96 -41.80
C GLY A 15 40.14 32.15 -41.24
N VAL A 16 39.22 31.31 -41.67
CA VAL A 16 37.90 31.15 -41.02
C VAL A 16 38.15 30.32 -39.78
N ALA A 17 38.28 30.99 -38.64
CA ALA A 17 38.19 30.34 -37.35
C ALA A 17 36.74 29.89 -37.16
N SER A 18 36.46 28.61 -37.36
CA SER A 18 35.20 28.01 -36.96
C SER A 18 35.15 27.97 -35.43
N ALA A 19 34.40 28.91 -34.86
CA ALA A 19 33.97 28.82 -33.49
C ALA A 19 33.08 27.57 -33.39
N GLN A 20 33.66 26.47 -32.98
CA GLN A 20 32.86 25.35 -32.46
C GLN A 20 32.23 25.82 -31.18
N GLU A 21 30.99 26.25 -31.28
CA GLU A 21 30.08 26.44 -30.17
C GLU A 21 29.97 25.08 -29.47
N GLN A 22 30.62 24.97 -28.30
CA GLN A 22 30.40 23.83 -27.41
C GLN A 22 28.93 23.86 -27.00
N VAL A 23 28.08 23.09 -27.69
CA VAL A 23 26.78 22.76 -27.19
C VAL A 23 27.03 21.98 -25.90
N LYS A 24 26.93 22.68 -24.76
CA LYS A 24 26.84 22.03 -23.47
C LYS A 24 25.68 21.05 -23.58
N ASP A 25 26.02 19.77 -23.49
CA ASP A 25 25.09 18.68 -23.39
C ASP A 25 24.16 18.98 -22.20
N GLN A 26 23.03 19.62 -22.49
CA GLN A 26 21.94 19.72 -21.52
C GLN A 26 21.36 18.32 -21.44
N GLN A 27 21.88 17.53 -20.50
CA GLN A 27 21.19 16.30 -20.10
C GLN A 27 19.75 16.69 -19.81
N ALA A 28 18.86 16.33 -20.73
CA ALA A 28 17.43 16.43 -20.51
C ALA A 28 17.08 15.45 -19.38
N TYR A 29 16.93 15.97 -18.16
CA TYR A 29 16.44 15.18 -17.05
C TYR A 29 14.98 14.91 -17.31
N GLU A 30 14.64 13.67 -17.62
CA GLU A 30 13.27 13.23 -17.73
C GLU A 30 12.69 13.07 -16.32
N TYR A 31 11.88 14.05 -15.90
CA TYR A 31 11.17 13.98 -14.63
C TYR A 31 9.82 13.36 -14.83
N VAL A 32 9.56 12.25 -14.13
CA VAL A 32 8.20 11.74 -13.98
C VAL A 32 7.50 12.52 -12.87
N VAL A 33 6.46 13.26 -13.23
CA VAL A 33 5.63 14.01 -12.26
C VAL A 33 4.51 13.11 -11.77
N ARG A 34 4.43 12.90 -10.47
CA ARG A 34 3.36 12.11 -9.84
C ARG A 34 2.61 12.92 -8.79
N ALA A 35 1.28 12.86 -8.85
CA ALA A 35 0.45 13.27 -7.73
C ALA A 35 0.41 12.13 -6.71
N ILE A 36 0.84 12.42 -5.50
CA ILE A 36 0.91 11.47 -4.39
C ILE A 36 -0.14 11.86 -3.37
N THR A 37 -1.00 10.91 -3.00
CA THR A 37 -1.98 11.06 -1.92
C THR A 37 -1.55 10.22 -0.72
N LEU A 38 -1.73 10.74 0.47
CA LEU A 38 -1.39 10.09 1.74
C LEU A 38 -2.62 10.07 2.63
N ALA A 39 -3.07 8.87 2.97
CA ALA A 39 -3.98 8.69 4.09
C ALA A 39 -3.16 8.71 5.39
N LEU A 40 -3.59 9.50 6.37
CA LEU A 40 -2.89 9.58 7.65
C LEU A 40 -3.84 9.77 8.82
N THR A 41 -3.44 9.27 9.97
CA THR A 41 -4.12 9.49 11.25
C THR A 41 -3.19 10.17 12.23
N VAL A 42 -3.76 10.99 13.11
CA VAL A 42 -3.02 11.67 14.17
C VAL A 42 -3.61 11.29 15.51
N LYS A 43 -2.78 10.82 16.43
CA LYS A 43 -3.16 10.52 17.82
C LYS A 43 -2.36 11.38 18.79
N ASP A 44 -2.98 11.78 19.89
CA ASP A 44 -2.31 12.45 21.01
C ASP A 44 -1.51 11.44 21.86
N SER A 45 -0.83 11.95 22.89
CA SER A 45 -0.05 11.12 23.83
C SER A 45 -0.89 10.12 24.63
N ARG A 46 -2.21 10.31 24.67
CA ARG A 46 -3.18 9.40 25.33
C ARG A 46 -3.80 8.41 24.34
N GLY A 47 -3.38 8.43 23.07
CA GLY A 47 -3.89 7.55 22.02
C GLY A 47 -5.24 7.98 21.42
N ARG A 48 -5.77 9.16 21.75
CA ARG A 48 -7.02 9.69 21.20
C ARG A 48 -6.76 10.33 19.84
N TYR A 49 -7.69 10.19 18.91
CA TYR A 49 -7.59 10.84 17.60
C TYR A 49 -7.68 12.37 17.74
N VAL A 50 -6.80 13.06 17.02
CA VAL A 50 -6.78 14.52 16.91
C VAL A 50 -7.44 14.89 15.59
N ASN A 51 -8.60 15.54 15.65
CA ASN A 51 -9.50 15.74 14.51
C ASN A 51 -9.68 17.19 14.08
N ASN A 52 -8.99 18.11 14.72
CA ASN A 52 -9.16 19.55 14.53
C ASN A 52 -7.95 20.21 13.85
N LEU A 53 -7.07 19.42 13.23
CA LEU A 53 -5.93 19.96 12.51
C LEU A 53 -6.36 20.47 11.12
N GLN A 54 -5.70 21.53 10.68
CA GLN A 54 -5.85 22.16 9.37
C GLN A 54 -4.62 21.85 8.50
N GLU A 55 -4.69 22.08 7.20
CA GLU A 55 -3.55 21.92 6.28
C GLU A 55 -2.25 22.54 6.82
N LYS A 56 -2.33 23.79 7.31
CA LYS A 56 -1.20 24.54 7.88
C LYS A 56 -0.50 23.88 9.06
N ASP A 57 -1.20 22.96 9.75
CA ASP A 57 -0.67 22.22 10.90
C ASP A 57 0.15 20.99 10.49
N PHE A 58 0.25 20.73 9.20
CA PHE A 58 1.06 19.62 8.69
C PHE A 58 2.30 20.11 7.99
N THR A 59 3.41 19.40 8.21
CA THR A 59 4.63 19.57 7.44
C THR A 59 5.00 18.24 6.81
N LEU A 60 5.06 18.21 5.48
CA LEU A 60 5.38 17.05 4.67
C LEU A 60 6.83 17.10 4.21
N PHE A 61 7.51 15.97 4.30
CA PHE A 61 8.87 15.77 3.79
C PHE A 61 8.90 14.54 2.88
N GLU A 62 9.59 14.68 1.74
CA GLU A 62 10.00 13.58 0.88
C GLU A 62 11.54 13.59 0.80
N ASN A 63 12.18 12.46 1.11
CA ASN A 63 13.65 12.36 1.21
C ASN A 63 14.26 13.52 2.03
N ASN A 64 13.66 13.83 3.19
CA ASN A 64 14.01 14.96 4.07
C ASN A 64 13.88 16.37 3.45
N LYS A 65 13.38 16.52 2.22
CA LYS A 65 13.07 17.81 1.62
C LYS A 65 11.61 18.16 1.88
N LYS A 66 11.35 19.35 2.42
CA LYS A 66 9.99 19.84 2.63
C LYS A 66 9.26 19.99 1.29
N LYS A 67 8.02 19.50 1.22
CA LYS A 67 7.15 19.59 0.05
C LYS A 67 5.91 20.42 0.39
N PRO A 68 5.41 21.22 -0.56
CA PRO A 68 4.11 21.88 -0.39
C PRO A 68 2.98 20.86 -0.46
N ILE A 69 2.00 21.03 0.42
CA ILE A 69 0.74 20.29 0.34
C ILE A 69 -0.09 20.96 -0.75
N THR A 70 -0.59 20.19 -1.70
CA THR A 70 -1.40 20.68 -2.83
C THR A 70 -2.86 20.24 -2.75
N TYR A 71 -3.13 19.29 -1.87
CA TYR A 71 -4.47 18.80 -1.56
C TYR A 71 -4.58 18.48 -0.07
N PHE A 72 -5.67 18.86 0.53
CA PHE A 72 -6.00 18.53 1.91
C PHE A 72 -7.50 18.26 2.03
N SER A 73 -7.83 17.13 2.62
CA SER A 73 -9.21 16.79 2.97
C SER A 73 -9.26 16.16 4.35
N HIS A 74 -10.28 16.53 5.10
CA HIS A 74 -10.60 15.97 6.40
C HIS A 74 -12.11 15.90 6.52
N ASP A 75 -12.70 14.93 5.85
CA ASP A 75 -14.14 14.69 5.90
C ASP A 75 -14.44 13.36 6.59
N PHE A 76 -14.93 13.44 7.82
CA PHE A 76 -15.38 12.26 8.58
C PHE A 76 -16.57 11.56 7.93
N GLY A 77 -17.34 12.27 7.11
CA GLY A 77 -18.51 11.77 6.41
C GLY A 77 -18.18 11.02 5.12
N SER A 78 -16.96 11.16 4.59
CA SER A 78 -16.56 10.49 3.35
C SER A 78 -16.71 8.98 3.44
N PRO A 79 -17.30 8.34 2.41
CA PRO A 79 -17.47 6.90 2.41
C PRO A 79 -16.14 6.18 2.24
N LEU A 80 -16.09 4.96 2.77
CA LEU A 80 -14.95 4.04 2.68
C LEU A 80 -15.19 3.00 1.58
N SER A 81 -14.17 2.67 0.81
CA SER A 81 -14.10 1.44 0.03
C SER A 81 -13.11 0.48 0.69
N LEU A 82 -13.64 -0.62 1.23
CA LEU A 82 -12.87 -1.65 1.90
C LEU A 82 -12.71 -2.86 0.99
N THR A 83 -11.48 -3.21 0.67
CA THR A 83 -11.15 -4.49 0.03
C THR A 83 -10.74 -5.48 1.11
N VAL A 84 -11.46 -6.57 1.24
CA VAL A 84 -11.08 -7.70 2.10
C VAL A 84 -10.24 -8.67 1.28
N LEU A 85 -9.07 -9.03 1.77
CA LEU A 85 -8.22 -10.10 1.26
C LEU A 85 -8.23 -11.21 2.31
N LEU A 86 -8.99 -12.26 2.04
CA LEU A 86 -9.23 -13.36 2.97
C LEU A 86 -8.43 -14.58 2.55
N ASP A 87 -7.58 -15.03 3.43
CA ASP A 87 -6.92 -16.34 3.32
C ASP A 87 -7.96 -17.45 3.45
N VAL A 88 -8.02 -18.30 2.43
CA VAL A 88 -8.89 -19.48 2.40
C VAL A 88 -8.08 -20.75 2.20
N SER A 89 -6.79 -20.72 2.49
CA SER A 89 -5.94 -21.90 2.44
C SER A 89 -6.42 -22.99 3.42
N GLY A 90 -5.96 -24.22 3.20
CA GLY A 90 -6.38 -25.38 4.00
C GLY A 90 -6.14 -25.20 5.50
N SER A 91 -5.11 -24.45 5.92
CA SER A 91 -4.83 -24.16 7.33
C SER A 91 -5.91 -23.31 7.99
N MET A 92 -6.61 -22.46 7.23
CA MET A 92 -7.73 -21.64 7.69
C MET A 92 -8.99 -22.48 7.98
N GLY A 93 -9.09 -23.69 7.40
CA GLY A 93 -10.16 -24.65 7.74
C GLY A 93 -10.01 -25.28 9.12
N LEU A 94 -8.83 -25.17 9.76
CA LEU A 94 -8.55 -25.73 11.07
C LEU A 94 -8.97 -24.76 12.19
N ASP A 95 -9.30 -25.29 13.37
CA ASP A 95 -9.56 -24.52 14.59
C ASP A 95 -10.60 -23.39 14.42
N ASN A 96 -11.56 -23.58 13.51
CA ASN A 96 -12.59 -22.61 13.15
C ASN A 96 -12.06 -21.24 12.64
N LYS A 97 -10.81 -21.13 12.18
CA LYS A 97 -10.21 -19.85 11.79
C LYS A 97 -11.04 -19.14 10.72
N LEU A 98 -11.35 -19.83 9.62
CA LEU A 98 -12.17 -19.26 8.54
C LEU A 98 -13.58 -18.90 9.02
N ALA A 99 -14.20 -19.75 9.83
CA ALA A 99 -15.55 -19.49 10.36
C ALA A 99 -15.57 -18.23 11.26
N ASP A 100 -14.59 -18.08 12.13
CA ASP A 100 -14.43 -16.91 13.01
C ASP A 100 -14.19 -15.62 12.17
N CYS A 101 -13.33 -15.69 11.16
CA CYS A 101 -13.09 -14.57 10.24
C CYS A 101 -14.37 -14.19 9.46
N LYS A 102 -15.11 -15.17 8.95
CA LYS A 102 -16.39 -14.94 8.27
C LYS A 102 -17.40 -14.27 9.19
N ALA A 103 -17.49 -14.69 10.46
CA ALA A 103 -18.39 -14.08 11.45
C ALA A 103 -18.04 -12.60 11.70
N ALA A 104 -16.75 -12.28 11.87
CA ALA A 104 -16.28 -10.89 12.04
C ALA A 104 -16.55 -10.03 10.80
N LEU A 105 -16.35 -10.58 9.59
CA LEU A 105 -16.64 -9.89 8.34
C LEU A 105 -18.14 -9.66 8.13
N LYS A 106 -19.00 -10.59 8.54
CA LYS A 106 -20.46 -10.38 8.57
C LYS A 106 -20.85 -9.24 9.49
N ASN A 107 -20.28 -9.21 10.70
CA ASN A 107 -20.50 -8.12 11.65
C ASN A 107 -20.06 -6.77 11.07
N LEU A 108 -18.87 -6.71 10.46
CA LEU A 108 -18.36 -5.54 9.76
C LEU A 108 -19.33 -5.06 8.68
N ALA A 109 -19.73 -5.94 7.76
CA ALA A 109 -20.59 -5.59 6.64
C ALA A 109 -21.98 -5.13 7.07
N THR A 110 -22.57 -5.77 8.09
CA THR A 110 -23.98 -5.53 8.48
C THR A 110 -24.15 -4.42 9.50
N LYS A 111 -23.20 -4.25 10.43
CA LYS A 111 -23.35 -3.34 11.56
C LYS A 111 -22.43 -2.11 11.48
N LEU A 112 -21.24 -2.25 10.89
CA LEU A 112 -20.24 -1.20 10.95
C LEU A 112 -20.15 -0.37 9.68
N LEU A 113 -20.30 -0.97 8.49
CA LEU A 113 -20.27 -0.23 7.23
C LEU A 113 -21.58 0.54 7.00
N ARG A 114 -21.42 1.78 6.56
CA ARG A 114 -22.54 2.67 6.21
C ARG A 114 -23.11 2.29 4.82
N PRO A 115 -24.31 2.75 4.45
CA PRO A 115 -24.91 2.45 3.15
C PRO A 115 -24.07 2.87 1.95
N ARG A 116 -23.28 3.94 2.07
CA ARG A 116 -22.41 4.46 0.99
C ARG A 116 -21.00 3.83 0.98
N ASP A 117 -20.63 3.08 2.02
CA ASP A 117 -19.35 2.39 2.07
C ASP A 117 -19.41 1.17 1.13
N GLU A 118 -18.39 0.98 0.32
CA GLU A 118 -18.22 -0.18 -0.55
C GLU A 118 -17.41 -1.28 0.17
N ILE A 119 -17.70 -2.51 -0.17
CA ILE A 119 -16.91 -3.66 0.25
C ILE A 119 -16.66 -4.59 -0.95
N ALA A 120 -15.47 -5.15 -1.02
CA ALA A 120 -15.10 -6.20 -1.98
C ALA A 120 -14.49 -7.38 -1.24
N LEU A 121 -14.57 -8.58 -1.83
CA LEU A 121 -13.94 -9.79 -1.32
C LEU A 121 -12.97 -10.35 -2.35
N LEU A 122 -11.70 -10.38 -1.99
CA LEU A 122 -10.68 -11.20 -2.62
C LEU A 122 -10.43 -12.39 -1.72
N ILE A 123 -10.32 -13.57 -2.30
CA ILE A 123 -9.87 -14.78 -1.61
C ILE A 123 -8.59 -15.28 -2.24
N PHE A 124 -7.72 -15.92 -1.47
CA PHE A 124 -6.49 -16.48 -2.03
C PHE A 124 -6.16 -17.85 -1.44
N ALA A 125 -5.77 -18.76 -2.34
CA ALA A 125 -5.23 -20.10 -2.09
C ALA A 125 -4.56 -20.61 -3.38
N ASP A 126 -3.72 -21.64 -3.29
CA ASP A 126 -3.09 -22.34 -4.43
C ASP A 126 -2.45 -21.41 -5.48
N GLY A 127 -1.73 -20.37 -5.04
CA GLY A 127 -1.07 -19.42 -5.96
C GLY A 127 -1.99 -18.43 -6.66
N GLU A 128 -3.31 -18.49 -6.43
CA GLU A 128 -4.29 -17.64 -7.12
C GLU A 128 -4.95 -16.64 -6.17
N VAL A 129 -5.31 -15.47 -6.71
CA VAL A 129 -6.15 -14.48 -6.06
C VAL A 129 -7.42 -14.31 -6.87
N GLU A 130 -8.54 -14.75 -6.32
CA GLU A 130 -9.86 -14.66 -6.94
C GLU A 130 -10.60 -13.41 -6.46
N VAL A 131 -11.25 -12.71 -7.39
CA VAL A 131 -12.22 -11.65 -7.09
C VAL A 131 -13.57 -12.29 -6.82
N ALA A 132 -13.78 -12.75 -5.59
CA ALA A 132 -15.02 -13.42 -5.19
C ALA A 132 -16.22 -12.45 -5.18
N ALA A 133 -16.03 -11.20 -4.72
CA ALA A 133 -17.01 -10.13 -4.87
C ALA A 133 -16.33 -8.81 -5.23
N ARG A 134 -16.83 -8.12 -6.26
CA ARG A 134 -16.33 -6.79 -6.68
C ARG A 134 -16.79 -5.73 -5.67
N HIS A 135 -16.17 -4.53 -5.72
CA HIS A 135 -16.61 -3.41 -4.89
C HIS A 135 -18.09 -3.10 -5.11
N THR A 136 -18.87 -3.22 -4.05
CA THR A 136 -20.31 -3.02 -4.06
C THR A 136 -20.78 -2.35 -2.76
N THR A 137 -21.84 -1.56 -2.86
CA THR A 137 -22.60 -1.09 -1.70
C THR A 137 -23.68 -2.09 -1.28
N ASP A 138 -23.98 -3.08 -2.15
CA ASP A 138 -24.90 -4.17 -1.82
C ASP A 138 -24.20 -5.21 -0.92
N LYS A 139 -24.50 -5.12 0.37
CA LYS A 139 -23.91 -6.02 1.37
C LYS A 139 -24.45 -7.45 1.25
N SER A 140 -25.63 -7.63 0.64
CA SER A 140 -26.23 -8.96 0.49
C SER A 140 -25.44 -9.83 -0.50
N GLU A 141 -24.94 -9.25 -1.59
CA GLU A 141 -24.05 -9.94 -2.53
C GLU A 141 -22.75 -10.38 -1.84
N PHE A 142 -22.10 -9.45 -1.15
CA PHE A 142 -20.88 -9.75 -0.39
C PHE A 142 -21.10 -10.90 0.61
N LEU A 143 -22.19 -10.84 1.40
CA LEU A 143 -22.49 -11.86 2.42
C LEU A 143 -22.76 -13.22 1.81
N ARG A 144 -23.49 -13.27 0.69
CA ARG A 144 -23.79 -14.54 -0.01
C ARG A 144 -22.51 -15.22 -0.48
N VAL A 145 -21.58 -14.44 -1.07
CA VAL A 145 -20.30 -14.97 -1.54
C VAL A 145 -19.42 -15.38 -0.37
N LEU A 146 -19.34 -14.56 0.68
CA LEU A 146 -18.60 -14.89 1.89
C LEU A 146 -19.08 -16.20 2.52
N ASP A 147 -20.38 -16.42 2.58
CA ASP A 147 -20.96 -17.65 3.13
C ASP A 147 -20.58 -18.90 2.33
N ALA A 148 -20.53 -18.79 1.01
CA ALA A 148 -20.17 -19.89 0.12
C ALA A 148 -18.66 -20.20 0.09
N THR A 149 -17.81 -19.33 0.65
CA THR A 149 -16.36 -19.53 0.64
C THR A 149 -15.96 -20.68 1.55
N GLU A 150 -15.14 -21.59 1.07
CA GLU A 150 -14.61 -22.75 1.80
C GLU A 150 -13.07 -22.72 1.81
N ALA A 151 -12.46 -23.40 2.77
CA ALA A 151 -11.02 -23.51 2.87
C ALA A 151 -10.49 -24.63 1.96
N TYR A 152 -9.43 -24.34 1.19
CA TYR A 152 -8.77 -25.32 0.30
C TYR A 152 -7.31 -24.92 0.02
N GLY A 153 -6.52 -25.85 -0.47
CA GLY A 153 -5.23 -25.59 -1.08
C GLY A 153 -4.12 -25.08 -0.17
N GLN A 154 -3.10 -24.53 -0.78
CA GLN A 154 -1.90 -23.95 -0.17
C GLN A 154 -1.99 -22.43 -0.02
N THR A 155 -0.98 -21.81 0.58
CA THR A 155 -1.00 -20.36 0.87
C THR A 155 0.08 -19.63 0.07
N ALA A 156 -0.32 -18.77 -0.85
CA ALA A 156 0.55 -17.85 -1.58
C ALA A 156 0.34 -16.41 -1.08
N LEU A 157 0.67 -16.17 0.18
CA LEU A 157 0.42 -14.89 0.87
C LEU A 157 1.15 -13.72 0.24
N ASN A 158 2.44 -13.91 -0.11
CA ASN A 158 3.24 -12.81 -0.66
C ASN A 158 2.71 -12.38 -2.03
N ASP A 159 2.34 -13.33 -2.89
CA ASP A 159 1.77 -13.04 -4.21
C ASP A 159 0.43 -12.33 -4.06
N ALA A 160 -0.42 -12.78 -3.13
CA ALA A 160 -1.69 -12.15 -2.83
C ALA A 160 -1.53 -10.69 -2.34
N VAL A 161 -0.56 -10.42 -1.46
CA VAL A 161 -0.24 -9.06 -1.01
C VAL A 161 0.32 -8.21 -2.15
N GLY A 162 1.07 -8.79 -3.08
CA GLY A 162 1.61 -8.08 -4.24
C GLY A 162 0.53 -7.54 -5.18
N VAL A 163 -0.53 -8.31 -5.45
CA VAL A 163 -1.54 -7.94 -6.47
C VAL A 163 -2.77 -7.21 -5.90
N SER A 164 -3.14 -7.47 -4.66
CA SER A 164 -4.40 -6.99 -4.07
C SER A 164 -4.51 -5.48 -3.90
N PRO A 165 -3.44 -4.72 -3.55
CA PRO A 165 -3.52 -3.27 -3.42
C PRO A 165 -3.92 -2.57 -4.72
N GLU A 166 -3.44 -3.04 -5.87
CA GLU A 166 -3.83 -2.48 -7.17
C GLU A 166 -5.33 -2.67 -7.42
N PHE A 167 -5.90 -3.82 -7.09
CA PHE A 167 -7.35 -4.02 -7.18
C PHE A 167 -8.10 -3.01 -6.32
N ALA A 168 -7.62 -2.73 -5.10
CA ALA A 168 -8.25 -1.78 -4.19
C ALA A 168 -8.28 -0.34 -4.74
N THR A 169 -7.35 0.04 -5.63
CA THR A 169 -7.38 1.38 -6.28
C THR A 169 -8.55 1.57 -7.23
N ARG A 170 -9.16 0.49 -7.72
CA ARG A 170 -10.31 0.53 -8.64
C ARG A 170 -11.63 0.87 -7.96
N ALA A 171 -11.63 0.98 -6.63
CA ALA A 171 -12.79 1.40 -5.83
C ALA A 171 -13.16 2.86 -6.10
N LYS A 172 -14.46 3.20 -5.96
CA LYS A 172 -14.98 4.54 -6.29
C LYS A 172 -14.63 5.59 -5.25
N ASN A 173 -14.61 5.21 -3.97
CA ASN A 173 -14.40 6.18 -2.90
C ASN A 173 -12.92 6.55 -2.78
N GLU A 174 -12.65 7.77 -2.37
CA GLU A 174 -11.29 8.26 -2.14
C GLU A 174 -10.62 7.58 -0.95
N LYS A 175 -11.39 7.37 0.14
CA LYS A 175 -10.92 6.60 1.29
C LYS A 175 -10.93 5.12 0.95
N ARG A 176 -9.76 4.53 0.87
CA ARG A 176 -9.56 3.11 0.52
C ARG A 176 -8.75 2.43 1.59
N ALA A 177 -9.03 1.17 1.82
CA ALA A 177 -8.23 0.32 2.69
C ALA A 177 -8.29 -1.14 2.20
N LEU A 178 -7.23 -1.89 2.44
CA LEU A 178 -7.19 -3.33 2.28
C LEU A 178 -7.12 -3.97 3.67
N LEU A 179 -7.98 -4.95 3.93
CA LEU A 179 -7.99 -5.75 5.14
C LEU A 179 -7.55 -7.18 4.81
N LEU A 180 -6.34 -7.53 5.17
CA LEU A 180 -5.82 -8.90 5.09
C LEU A 180 -6.17 -9.67 6.36
N MET A 181 -6.77 -10.84 6.19
CA MET A 181 -7.02 -11.80 7.28
C MET A 181 -6.39 -13.14 6.93
N THR A 182 -5.43 -13.60 7.74
CA THR A 182 -4.64 -14.82 7.48
C THR A 182 -4.09 -15.39 8.78
N ASP A 183 -3.73 -16.67 8.80
CA ASP A 183 -2.88 -17.24 9.86
C ASP A 183 -1.39 -17.10 9.58
N GLY A 184 -1.04 -16.52 8.44
CA GLY A 184 0.33 -16.12 8.06
C GLY A 184 1.22 -17.28 7.63
N ILE A 185 0.69 -18.48 7.48
CA ILE A 185 1.45 -19.60 6.94
C ILE A 185 1.67 -19.35 5.46
N GLU A 186 2.95 -19.33 5.04
CA GLU A 186 3.36 -19.09 3.66
C GLU A 186 4.08 -20.34 3.14
N ASN A 187 3.61 -20.90 2.04
CA ASN A 187 4.20 -22.14 1.53
C ASN A 187 4.15 -22.31 0.00
N ASP A 188 3.60 -21.35 -0.74
CA ASP A 188 3.36 -21.50 -2.18
C ASP A 188 3.65 -20.27 -3.04
N SER A 189 3.99 -19.12 -2.46
CA SER A 189 4.31 -17.92 -3.24
C SER A 189 5.56 -18.09 -4.10
N GLU A 190 5.51 -17.51 -5.29
CA GLU A 190 6.68 -17.31 -6.15
C GLU A 190 7.50 -16.10 -5.69
N SER A 191 6.83 -15.08 -5.17
CA SER A 191 7.44 -13.83 -4.68
C SER A 191 7.98 -13.98 -3.26
N THR A 192 9.08 -13.27 -2.97
CA THR A 192 9.55 -13.11 -1.59
C THR A 192 8.73 -12.05 -0.85
N PRO A 193 8.74 -12.04 0.50
CA PRO A 193 8.09 -10.98 1.28
C PRO A 193 8.56 -9.58 0.92
N GLU A 194 9.85 -9.42 0.60
CA GLU A 194 10.45 -8.15 0.20
C GLU A 194 9.92 -7.67 -1.15
N GLN A 195 9.80 -8.58 -2.13
CA GLN A 195 9.23 -8.27 -3.44
C GLN A 195 7.76 -7.85 -3.33
N ALA A 196 6.96 -8.60 -2.58
CA ALA A 196 5.56 -8.27 -2.32
C ALA A 196 5.42 -6.90 -1.64
N LEU A 197 6.28 -6.61 -0.66
CA LEU A 197 6.29 -5.33 0.05
C LEU A 197 6.64 -4.16 -0.89
N GLU A 198 7.64 -4.34 -1.76
CA GLU A 198 8.02 -3.30 -2.73
C GLU A 198 6.88 -3.00 -3.72
N ILE A 199 6.12 -4.01 -4.13
CA ILE A 199 4.95 -3.81 -4.99
C ILE A 199 3.85 -3.09 -4.20
N ALA A 200 3.51 -3.57 -3.00
CA ALA A 200 2.45 -3.00 -2.16
C ALA A 200 2.69 -1.52 -1.81
N LYS A 201 3.94 -1.12 -1.57
CA LYS A 201 4.32 0.27 -1.28
C LYS A 201 4.10 1.24 -2.45
N ARG A 202 4.00 0.75 -3.69
CA ARG A 202 3.77 1.62 -4.86
C ARG A 202 2.35 2.16 -4.95
N VAL A 203 1.45 1.60 -4.15
CA VAL A 203 0.01 1.89 -4.21
C VAL A 203 -0.42 2.66 -2.95
N ASP A 204 -1.28 3.67 -3.13
CA ASP A 204 -1.78 4.52 -2.03
C ASP A 204 -2.97 3.87 -1.30
N VAL A 205 -2.80 2.62 -0.87
CA VAL A 205 -3.82 1.88 -0.12
C VAL A 205 -3.20 1.31 1.15
N PRO A 206 -3.59 1.77 2.35
CA PRO A 206 -3.11 1.19 3.59
C PRO A 206 -3.60 -0.24 3.75
N ILE A 207 -2.69 -1.15 4.13
CA ILE A 207 -2.99 -2.55 4.41
C ILE A 207 -3.15 -2.72 5.91
N TYR A 208 -4.34 -3.09 6.35
CA TYR A 208 -4.62 -3.54 7.70
C TYR A 208 -4.51 -5.05 7.75
N VAL A 209 -3.83 -5.56 8.75
CA VAL A 209 -3.56 -7.00 8.85
C VAL A 209 -4.14 -7.56 10.15
N ILE A 210 -4.92 -8.61 10.04
CA ILE A 210 -5.33 -9.46 11.16
C ILE A 210 -4.65 -10.81 10.98
N GLY A 211 -3.57 -11.02 11.74
CA GLY A 211 -2.97 -12.33 11.90
C GLY A 211 -3.76 -13.12 12.95
N TYR A 212 -4.51 -14.15 12.50
CA TYR A 212 -5.44 -14.87 13.36
C TYR A 212 -4.98 -16.28 13.64
N LYS A 213 -4.83 -16.61 14.94
CA LYS A 213 -4.38 -17.94 15.42
C LYS A 213 -3.10 -18.40 14.69
N ILE A 214 -2.12 -17.48 14.60
CA ILE A 214 -0.81 -17.80 14.04
C ILE A 214 -0.21 -18.98 14.79
N PRO A 215 0.29 -20.01 14.11
CA PRO A 215 0.84 -21.18 14.77
C PRO A 215 2.09 -20.80 15.57
N LEU A 216 2.02 -20.92 16.88
CA LEU A 216 3.07 -20.52 17.82
C LEU A 216 4.15 -21.59 18.03
N SER A 217 3.94 -22.83 17.57
CA SER A 217 4.89 -23.91 17.79
C SER A 217 5.55 -24.39 16.49
N GLU A 218 6.86 -24.64 16.55
CA GLU A 218 7.60 -25.26 15.44
C GLU A 218 7.02 -26.63 15.00
N GLN A 219 6.34 -27.33 15.90
CA GLN A 219 5.72 -28.62 15.58
C GLN A 219 4.53 -28.46 14.63
N MET A 220 3.76 -27.38 14.75
CA MET A 220 2.64 -27.09 13.84
C MET A 220 3.15 -26.68 12.45
N LEU A 221 4.36 -26.11 12.35
CA LEU A 221 4.98 -25.69 11.11
C LEU A 221 5.71 -26.83 10.38
N LYS A 222 6.10 -27.92 11.08
CA LYS A 222 6.89 -29.03 10.53
C LYS A 222 6.19 -29.90 9.47
N GLY A 223 4.89 -29.79 9.32
CA GLY A 223 4.11 -30.56 8.32
C GLY A 223 4.09 -29.90 6.93
N GLN A 224 4.66 -28.73 6.76
CA GLN A 224 4.49 -27.93 5.55
C GLN A 224 5.74 -27.98 4.66
N LYS A 225 5.57 -28.30 3.38
CA LYS A 225 6.65 -28.64 2.43
C LYS A 225 7.71 -27.56 2.20
N ARG A 226 7.47 -26.28 2.53
CA ARG A 226 8.43 -25.16 2.39
C ARG A 226 8.71 -24.41 3.71
N ALA A 227 8.29 -24.94 4.83
CA ALA A 227 8.39 -24.27 6.14
C ALA A 227 9.81 -24.31 6.77
N SER A 228 10.86 -24.68 6.05
CA SER A 228 12.22 -24.60 6.57
C SER A 228 12.63 -23.15 6.78
N GLY A 229 12.58 -22.70 8.03
CA GLY A 229 12.90 -21.32 8.43
C GLY A 229 11.69 -20.45 8.82
N LEU A 230 10.46 -20.93 8.63
CA LEU A 230 9.26 -20.19 9.07
C LEU A 230 9.14 -20.31 10.60
N THR A 231 9.12 -19.15 11.27
CA THR A 231 8.88 -19.06 12.71
C THR A 231 7.70 -18.15 12.99
N ALA A 232 7.01 -18.34 14.11
CA ALA A 232 5.92 -17.43 14.51
C ALA A 232 6.39 -15.96 14.57
N ALA A 233 7.60 -15.71 15.06
CA ALA A 233 8.17 -14.37 15.07
C ALA A 233 8.45 -13.82 13.67
N GLY A 234 8.87 -14.67 12.73
CA GLY A 234 9.07 -14.31 11.33
C GLY A 234 7.76 -13.94 10.66
N ILE A 235 6.70 -14.74 10.87
CA ILE A 235 5.35 -14.45 10.37
C ILE A 235 4.87 -13.09 10.88
N VAL A 236 4.90 -12.89 12.19
CA VAL A 236 4.49 -11.62 12.82
C VAL A 236 5.27 -10.44 12.25
N THR A 237 6.60 -10.58 12.09
CA THR A 237 7.45 -9.53 11.55
C THR A 237 7.09 -9.19 10.10
N THR A 238 6.82 -10.19 9.26
CA THR A 238 6.45 -9.99 7.85
C THR A 238 5.10 -9.30 7.73
N LEU A 239 4.10 -9.80 8.44
CA LEU A 239 2.75 -9.22 8.46
C LEU A 239 2.74 -7.79 9.00
N ASP A 240 3.51 -7.50 10.06
CA ASP A 240 3.63 -6.15 10.59
C ASP A 240 4.32 -5.20 9.60
N LYS A 241 5.32 -5.67 8.84
CA LYS A 241 5.95 -4.88 7.78
C LYS A 241 4.98 -4.52 6.66
N PHE A 242 4.13 -5.46 6.20
CA PHE A 242 3.11 -5.16 5.18
C PHE A 242 2.16 -4.05 5.65
N ALA A 243 1.73 -4.10 6.90
CA ALA A 243 0.86 -3.07 7.45
C ALA A 243 1.59 -1.73 7.63
N THR A 244 2.69 -1.70 8.37
CA THR A 244 3.34 -0.45 8.79
C THR A 244 3.93 0.33 7.61
N ALA A 245 4.53 -0.34 6.63
CA ALA A 245 5.10 0.31 5.47
C ALA A 245 4.06 0.98 4.56
N THR A 246 2.84 0.45 4.52
CA THR A 246 1.72 1.00 3.74
C THR A 246 0.85 2.00 4.52
N GLY A 247 1.18 2.25 5.80
CA GLY A 247 0.44 3.18 6.67
C GLY A 247 -0.75 2.57 7.40
N GLY A 248 -0.94 1.26 7.28
CA GLY A 248 -1.92 0.49 8.05
C GLY A 248 -1.41 0.07 9.42
N LYS A 249 -2.03 -0.97 9.98
CA LYS A 249 -1.70 -1.52 11.30
C LYS A 249 -1.96 -3.03 11.31
N ALA A 250 -1.16 -3.78 12.06
CA ALA A 250 -1.35 -5.21 12.27
C ALA A 250 -1.85 -5.50 13.69
N TRP A 251 -2.68 -6.54 13.80
CA TRP A 251 -3.11 -7.15 15.06
C TRP A 251 -2.90 -8.66 14.97
N PHE A 252 -2.49 -9.25 16.07
CA PHE A 252 -2.24 -10.68 16.18
C PHE A 252 -3.13 -11.25 17.28
N LEU A 253 -4.12 -12.06 16.88
CA LEU A 253 -5.25 -12.44 17.72
C LEU A 253 -5.40 -13.96 17.79
N ASN A 254 -5.85 -14.45 18.94
CA ASN A 254 -6.16 -15.88 19.15
C ASN A 254 -7.63 -16.11 19.51
N GLU A 255 -8.36 -15.06 19.89
CA GLU A 255 -9.72 -15.15 20.38
C GLU A 255 -10.73 -14.55 19.39
N PRO A 256 -11.86 -15.23 19.09
CA PRO A 256 -12.87 -14.69 18.17
C PRO A 256 -13.44 -13.34 18.60
N THR A 257 -13.64 -13.12 19.90
CA THR A 257 -14.18 -11.86 20.44
C THR A 257 -13.25 -10.66 20.22
N ALA A 258 -11.96 -10.90 19.97
CA ALA A 258 -11.01 -9.86 19.63
C ALA A 258 -11.12 -9.41 18.16
N LEU A 259 -11.57 -10.29 17.26
CA LEU A 259 -11.80 -9.96 15.84
C LEU A 259 -12.83 -8.85 15.69
N ASP A 260 -13.97 -8.96 16.36
CA ASP A 260 -15.03 -7.93 16.30
C ASP A 260 -14.54 -6.57 16.77
N LYS A 261 -13.76 -6.53 17.86
CA LYS A 261 -13.15 -5.28 18.37
C LYS A 261 -12.19 -4.65 17.37
N VAL A 262 -11.40 -5.48 16.69
CA VAL A 262 -10.41 -4.98 15.72
C VAL A 262 -11.07 -4.47 14.46
N VAL A 263 -12.08 -5.16 13.91
CA VAL A 263 -12.79 -4.65 12.73
C VAL A 263 -13.54 -3.35 13.04
N GLU A 264 -14.06 -3.19 14.26
CA GLU A 264 -14.61 -1.93 14.74
C GLU A 264 -13.53 -0.84 14.85
N GLU A 265 -12.35 -1.16 15.43
CA GLU A 265 -11.21 -0.21 15.53
C GLU A 265 -10.80 0.27 14.13
N ILE A 266 -10.69 -0.63 13.14
CA ILE A 266 -10.36 -0.27 11.76
C ILE A 266 -11.41 0.71 11.21
N LYS A 267 -12.68 0.43 11.39
CA LYS A 267 -13.76 1.31 10.92
C LYS A 267 -13.72 2.68 11.59
N VAL A 268 -13.51 2.73 12.90
CA VAL A 268 -13.36 3.98 13.64
C VAL A 268 -12.16 4.75 13.11
N GLU A 269 -11.03 4.11 12.91
CA GLU A 269 -9.82 4.74 12.40
C GLU A 269 -10.03 5.37 11.02
N GLN A 270 -10.68 4.66 10.10
CA GLN A 270 -11.01 5.18 8.77
C GLN A 270 -11.86 6.46 8.83
N SER A 271 -12.67 6.61 9.87
CA SER A 271 -13.47 7.82 10.11
C SER A 271 -12.64 9.02 10.61
N HIS A 272 -11.37 8.80 11.01
CA HIS A 272 -10.49 9.83 11.58
C HIS A 272 -9.27 10.13 10.69
N GLN A 273 -9.33 9.75 9.41
CA GLN A 273 -8.24 9.98 8.47
C GLN A 273 -8.27 11.38 7.89
N TYR A 274 -7.09 11.97 7.79
CA TYR A 274 -6.77 13.08 6.89
C TYR A 274 -6.26 12.53 5.57
N MET A 275 -6.58 13.23 4.48
CA MET A 275 -6.00 12.98 3.17
C MET A 275 -5.14 14.19 2.79
N ILE A 276 -3.86 13.96 2.50
CA ILE A 276 -2.92 15.00 2.08
C ILE A 276 -2.35 14.60 0.73
N GLY A 277 -2.36 15.53 -0.23
CA GLY A 277 -1.74 15.32 -1.53
C GLY A 277 -0.59 16.30 -1.78
N TYR A 278 0.38 15.86 -2.56
CA TYR A 278 1.48 16.69 -3.04
C TYR A 278 1.98 16.20 -4.39
N THR A 279 2.74 17.06 -5.08
CA THR A 279 3.38 16.71 -6.35
C THR A 279 4.82 16.27 -6.08
N SER A 280 5.15 15.05 -6.52
CA SER A 280 6.50 14.55 -6.54
C SER A 280 7.09 14.61 -7.94
N TYR A 281 8.32 15.11 -8.03
CA TYR A 281 9.13 15.11 -9.25
C TYR A 281 10.13 13.97 -9.10
N GLN A 282 9.95 12.91 -9.87
CA GLN A 282 10.80 11.72 -9.80
C GLN A 282 11.96 11.87 -10.79
N ASP A 283 13.17 11.85 -10.29
CA ASP A 283 14.33 11.46 -11.08
C ASP A 283 14.27 9.92 -11.22
N THR A 284 14.43 9.42 -12.43
CA THR A 284 14.36 7.98 -12.76
C THR A 284 15.37 7.13 -12.00
N ALA A 285 16.39 7.76 -11.39
CA ALA A 285 17.45 7.08 -10.64
C ALA A 285 17.08 6.71 -9.19
N GLU A 286 16.07 7.34 -8.57
CA GLU A 286 15.69 7.05 -7.20
C GLU A 286 14.57 5.98 -7.14
N LEU A 287 14.93 4.79 -6.66
CA LEU A 287 14.01 3.65 -6.59
C LEU A 287 13.01 3.74 -5.44
N TYR A 288 13.33 4.41 -4.33
CA TYR A 288 12.45 4.53 -3.15
C TYR A 288 12.52 5.93 -2.54
N ARG A 289 11.36 6.49 -2.17
CA ARG A 289 11.24 7.83 -1.59
C ARG A 289 10.62 7.76 -0.22
N TRP A 290 11.37 8.19 0.78
CA TRP A 290 10.92 8.25 2.16
C TRP A 290 9.95 9.41 2.37
N ILE A 291 8.83 9.12 3.04
CA ILE A 291 7.82 10.11 3.43
C ILE A 291 7.84 10.28 4.94
N ARG A 292 7.76 11.52 5.37
CA ARG A 292 7.54 11.88 6.77
C ARG A 292 6.58 13.05 6.86
N VAL A 293 5.51 12.88 7.66
CA VAL A 293 4.57 13.95 7.97
C VAL A 293 4.66 14.24 9.47
N THR A 294 4.71 15.52 9.82
CA THR A 294 4.77 15.98 11.21
C THR A 294 3.74 17.06 11.47
N THR A 295 3.43 17.28 12.75
CA THR A 295 2.61 18.39 13.24
C THR A 295 3.42 19.24 14.23
N PRO A 296 3.00 20.49 14.54
CA PRO A 296 3.74 21.36 15.48
C PRO A 296 3.86 20.76 16.88
N ASN A 297 2.88 19.96 17.31
CA ASN A 297 2.93 19.30 18.60
C ASN A 297 3.72 17.98 18.50
N TYR A 298 4.93 17.95 19.05
CA TYR A 298 5.81 16.78 19.05
C TYR A 298 5.25 15.54 19.78
N LYS A 299 4.20 15.71 20.61
CA LYS A 299 3.50 14.60 21.29
C LYS A 299 2.48 13.90 20.40
N HIS A 300 2.19 14.47 19.24
CA HIS A 300 1.33 13.82 18.25
C HIS A 300 2.08 12.66 17.58
N LYS A 301 1.39 11.55 17.46
CA LYS A 301 1.83 10.40 16.66
C LYS A 301 1.09 10.42 15.34
N VAL A 302 1.80 10.78 14.28
CA VAL A 302 1.29 10.73 12.91
C VAL A 302 1.61 9.37 12.33
N ARG A 303 0.60 8.68 11.79
CA ARG A 303 0.78 7.43 11.05
C ARG A 303 0.32 7.62 9.61
N THR A 304 1.17 7.26 8.68
CA THR A 304 0.98 7.25 7.23
C THR A 304 1.96 6.25 6.64
N ARG A 305 1.89 5.99 5.34
CA ARG A 305 2.91 5.16 4.68
C ARG A 305 4.29 5.80 4.80
N GLN A 306 5.31 4.95 4.84
CA GLN A 306 6.70 5.38 5.07
C GLN A 306 7.41 5.83 3.79
N GLY A 307 6.85 5.53 2.63
CA GLY A 307 7.43 5.85 1.34
C GLY A 307 6.79 5.06 0.19
N TYR A 308 7.36 5.19 -1.00
CA TYR A 308 6.91 4.51 -2.22
C TYR A 308 8.05 4.37 -3.22
#